data_71bf9e1d058da374617faa1fc3638a1e
#
_entry.id   71bf9e1d058da374617faa1fc3638a1e
#
_cell.length_a   1.000
_cell.length_b   1.000
_cell.length_c   1.000
_cell.angle_alpha   90.00
_cell.angle_beta   90.00
_cell.angle_gamma   90.00
#
_symmetry.space_group_name_H-M   'P 1'
#
loop_
_entity.id
_entity.type
_entity.pdbx_description
1 polymer ?
#
loop_
_entity_poly.entity_id
_entity_poly.type
_entity_poly.pdbx_seq_one_letter_code
_entity_poly.pdbx_strand_id
1 'polypeptide(L)'
;ILYTTAPAIAAMARLNIVYTMQQSDGQALLIAEKPAWFENWEQTGLLQVEDLNGDGRIEYTADPKTNELTKLDNDILVLANPEIAQLPNWVIALVAAGGLAAALSTAAGLLLAISSAISHDLLKSTYMPSISEKAELRASRIAMAAAVSGAGYLGLNPPGFAAGTVAL
;
A
#
# COMPACT_ATOMS: atom_id res chain seq x y z
N ILE A 1 -8.54 -17.79 -8.79
CA ILE A 1 -7.59 -16.94 -9.56
C ILE A 1 -6.92 -15.95 -8.62
N LEU A 2 -7.64 -15.11 -7.86
CA LEU A 2 -7.04 -14.06 -7.00
C LEU A 2 -6.05 -14.64 -5.96
N TYR A 3 -6.40 -15.73 -5.29
CA TYR A 3 -5.57 -16.36 -4.26
C TYR A 3 -4.34 -17.10 -4.81
N THR A 4 -4.25 -17.29 -6.10
CA THR A 4 -3.08 -17.92 -6.76
C THR A 4 -2.18 -16.90 -7.42
N THR A 5 -2.75 -15.81 -7.95
CA THR A 5 -1.98 -14.77 -8.65
C THR A 5 -1.28 -13.81 -7.69
N ALA A 6 -1.93 -13.39 -6.60
CA ALA A 6 -1.32 -12.44 -5.66
C ALA A 6 -0.05 -12.99 -4.99
N PRO A 7 0.00 -14.23 -4.45
CA PRO A 7 1.25 -14.80 -3.93
C PRO A 7 2.33 -14.96 -5.00
N ALA A 8 1.95 -15.30 -6.25
CA ALA A 8 2.91 -15.41 -7.34
C ALA A 8 3.56 -14.05 -7.66
N ILE A 9 2.76 -12.99 -7.74
CA ILE A 9 3.26 -11.62 -7.97
C ILE A 9 4.18 -11.19 -6.82
N ALA A 10 3.81 -11.46 -5.57
CA ALA A 10 4.63 -11.13 -4.40
C ALA A 10 5.97 -11.88 -4.41
N ALA A 11 5.97 -13.17 -4.78
CA ALA A 11 7.18 -13.96 -4.91
C ALA A 11 8.09 -13.42 -6.02
N MET A 12 7.52 -13.08 -7.19
CA MET A 12 8.28 -12.49 -8.29
C MET A 12 8.84 -11.12 -7.94
N ALA A 13 8.07 -10.27 -7.25
CA ALA A 13 8.54 -8.98 -6.79
C ALA A 13 9.75 -9.11 -5.85
N ARG A 14 9.71 -10.06 -4.91
CA ARG A 14 10.85 -10.38 -4.04
C ARG A 14 12.05 -10.89 -4.82
N LEU A 15 11.85 -11.79 -5.76
CA LEU A 15 12.94 -12.27 -6.63
C LEU A 15 13.58 -11.13 -7.41
N ASN A 16 12.79 -10.23 -7.98
CA ASN A 16 13.29 -9.06 -8.69
C ASN A 16 14.14 -8.16 -7.79
N ILE A 17 13.75 -7.96 -6.53
CA ILE A 17 14.58 -7.24 -5.56
C ILE A 17 15.91 -7.95 -5.31
N VAL A 18 15.86 -9.26 -5.04
CA VAL A 18 17.08 -10.06 -4.85
C VAL A 18 18.02 -9.94 -6.05
N TYR A 19 17.49 -10.07 -7.26
CA TYR A 19 18.29 -9.91 -8.48
C TYR A 19 18.83 -8.50 -8.67
N THR A 20 18.10 -7.47 -8.25
CA THR A 20 18.59 -6.09 -8.29
C THR A 20 19.71 -5.87 -7.28
N MET A 21 19.60 -6.46 -6.08
CA MET A 21 20.62 -6.34 -5.02
C MET A 21 21.86 -7.19 -5.27
N GLN A 22 21.71 -8.30 -6.01
CA GLN A 22 22.82 -9.16 -6.38
C GLN A 22 23.15 -8.92 -7.87
N GLN A 23 24.24 -8.24 -8.14
CA GLN A 23 24.71 -8.06 -9.52
C GLN A 23 25.08 -9.41 -10.14
N SER A 24 25.19 -9.43 -11.49
CA SER A 24 25.47 -10.65 -12.26
C SER A 24 26.78 -11.34 -11.89
N ASP A 25 27.68 -10.64 -11.22
CA ASP A 25 28.95 -11.13 -10.70
C ASP A 25 28.86 -11.70 -9.27
N GLY A 26 27.66 -11.72 -8.69
CA GLY A 26 27.40 -12.18 -7.33
C GLY A 26 27.79 -11.21 -6.21
N GLN A 27 28.16 -9.97 -6.58
CA GLN A 27 28.47 -8.93 -5.61
C GLN A 27 27.22 -8.12 -5.25
N ALA A 28 27.22 -7.49 -4.07
CA ALA A 28 26.17 -6.59 -3.65
C ALA A 28 26.14 -5.31 -4.50
N LEU A 29 24.97 -4.73 -4.70
CA LEU A 29 24.74 -3.54 -5.51
C LEU A 29 25.53 -2.35 -4.96
N LEU A 30 26.26 -1.63 -5.80
CA LEU A 30 26.91 -0.38 -5.41
C LEU A 30 25.87 0.72 -5.18
N ILE A 31 26.01 1.48 -4.09
CA ILE A 31 25.14 2.64 -3.79
C ILE A 31 25.16 3.65 -4.93
N ALA A 32 26.32 3.84 -5.58
CA ALA A 32 26.46 4.74 -6.73
C ALA A 32 25.72 4.25 -7.99
N GLU A 33 25.35 2.98 -8.07
CA GLU A 33 24.70 2.35 -9.20
C GLU A 33 23.23 2.00 -8.89
N LYS A 34 22.66 2.61 -7.82
CA LYS A 34 21.25 2.42 -7.48
C LYS A 34 20.35 2.76 -8.68
N PRO A 35 19.42 1.87 -9.06
CA PRO A 35 18.41 2.18 -10.07
C PRO A 35 17.55 3.39 -9.66
N ALA A 36 17.08 4.17 -10.62
CA ALA A 36 16.30 5.39 -10.36
C ALA A 36 15.03 5.16 -9.51
N TRP A 37 14.46 3.96 -9.56
CA TRP A 37 13.30 3.63 -8.75
C TRP A 37 13.59 3.62 -7.23
N PHE A 38 14.83 3.42 -6.79
CA PHE A 38 15.21 3.54 -5.37
C PHE A 38 14.93 4.95 -4.87
N GLU A 39 15.41 5.98 -5.57
CA GLU A 39 15.23 7.37 -5.18
C GLU A 39 13.74 7.74 -5.06
N ASN A 40 12.91 7.26 -6.00
CA ASN A 40 11.48 7.49 -5.98
C ASN A 40 10.83 6.96 -4.69
N TRP A 41 11.19 5.77 -4.27
CA TRP A 41 10.61 5.13 -3.10
C TRP A 41 11.27 5.54 -1.77
N GLU A 42 12.56 5.91 -1.79
CA GLU A 42 13.24 6.51 -0.63
C GLU A 42 12.58 7.84 -0.23
N GLN A 43 12.19 8.68 -1.21
CA GLN A 43 11.49 9.94 -0.96
C GLN A 43 10.13 9.74 -0.28
N THR A 44 9.48 8.62 -0.49
CA THR A 44 8.22 8.28 0.19
C THR A 44 8.42 7.76 1.60
N GLY A 45 9.65 7.43 1.98
CA GLY A 45 9.99 6.79 3.26
C GLY A 45 9.51 5.34 3.39
N LEU A 46 9.08 4.71 2.28
CA LEU A 46 8.63 3.32 2.23
C LEU A 46 9.78 2.35 1.90
N LEU A 47 10.90 2.89 1.43
CA LEU A 47 12.17 2.19 1.22
C LEU A 47 13.27 2.99 1.90
N GLN A 48 14.19 2.32 2.60
CA GLN A 48 15.36 2.95 3.21
C GLN A 48 16.56 2.03 3.08
N VAL A 49 17.68 2.63 2.73
CA VAL A 49 18.96 1.95 2.59
C VAL A 49 19.96 2.67 3.49
N GLU A 50 20.73 1.91 4.24
CA GLU A 50 21.82 2.40 5.10
C GLU A 50 23.06 1.55 4.87
N ASP A 51 24.17 2.19 4.54
CA ASP A 51 25.46 1.53 4.46
C ASP A 51 26.01 1.34 5.89
N LEU A 52 25.83 0.15 6.44
CA LEU A 52 26.17 -0.15 7.83
C LEU A 52 27.65 -0.45 8.03
N ASN A 53 28.30 -0.96 7.00
CA ASN A 53 29.71 -1.38 7.05
C ASN A 53 30.68 -0.37 6.41
N GLY A 54 30.16 0.60 5.64
CA GLY A 54 30.94 1.67 4.99
C GLY A 54 31.67 1.22 3.72
N ASP A 55 31.23 0.13 3.08
CA ASP A 55 31.86 -0.40 1.87
C ASP A 55 31.29 0.17 0.57
N GLY A 56 30.24 1.01 0.66
CA GLY A 56 29.58 1.64 -0.47
C GLY A 56 28.69 0.70 -1.28
N ARG A 57 28.29 -0.44 -0.70
CA ARG A 57 27.39 -1.43 -1.31
C ARG A 57 26.11 -1.55 -0.51
N ILE A 58 25.12 -2.25 -1.05
CA ILE A 58 23.84 -2.52 -0.38
C ILE A 58 23.72 -4.03 -0.23
N GLU A 59 23.96 -4.52 0.95
CA GLU A 59 23.82 -5.93 1.26
C GLU A 59 22.38 -6.26 1.66
N TYR A 60 21.76 -7.17 0.92
CA TYR A 60 20.44 -7.69 1.24
C TYR A 60 20.55 -9.08 1.83
N THR A 61 20.46 -9.17 3.15
CA THR A 61 20.65 -10.41 3.93
C THR A 61 19.45 -10.73 4.78
N ALA A 62 19.38 -11.97 5.25
CA ALA A 62 18.30 -12.40 6.16
C ALA A 62 18.54 -11.94 7.62
N ASP A 63 19.77 -11.54 7.97
CA ASP A 63 20.11 -11.03 9.30
C ASP A 63 19.83 -9.54 9.36
N PRO A 64 18.90 -9.08 10.24
CA PRO A 64 18.58 -7.66 10.39
C PRO A 64 19.76 -6.77 10.78
N LYS A 65 20.85 -7.34 11.32
CA LYS A 65 22.03 -6.58 11.74
C LYS A 65 22.99 -6.27 10.60
N THR A 66 22.93 -7.06 9.54
CA THR A 66 23.80 -6.91 8.36
C THR A 66 23.00 -6.55 7.11
N ASN A 67 21.67 -6.44 7.24
CA ASN A 67 20.81 -6.08 6.14
C ASN A 67 20.77 -4.56 5.98
N GLU A 68 21.32 -4.07 4.89
CA GLU A 68 21.42 -2.63 4.59
C GLU A 68 20.21 -2.08 3.85
N LEU A 69 19.33 -2.94 3.36
CA LEU A 69 17.95 -2.57 3.04
C LEU A 69 17.15 -2.55 4.35
N THR A 70 17.31 -1.47 5.12
CA THR A 70 16.80 -1.36 6.49
C THR A 70 15.29 -1.27 6.57
N LYS A 71 14.67 -0.73 5.51
CA LYS A 71 13.21 -0.68 5.39
C LYS A 71 12.78 -1.02 3.97
N LEU A 72 11.88 -1.95 3.86
CA LEU A 72 11.14 -2.26 2.64
C LEU A 72 9.69 -2.55 3.03
N ASP A 73 8.81 -1.60 2.75
CA ASP A 73 7.40 -1.76 3.04
C ASP A 73 6.79 -2.78 2.06
N ASN A 74 6.09 -3.78 2.60
CA ASN A 74 5.49 -4.83 1.79
C ASN A 74 4.36 -4.30 0.88
N ASP A 75 3.74 -3.19 1.24
CA ASP A 75 2.61 -2.64 0.49
C ASP A 75 3.05 -2.03 -0.84
N ILE A 76 4.34 -1.60 -0.96
CA ILE A 76 4.86 -1.06 -2.22
C ILE A 76 5.22 -2.12 -3.25
N LEU A 77 5.47 -3.36 -2.83
CA LEU A 77 6.04 -4.39 -3.69
C LEU A 77 5.22 -4.64 -4.96
N VAL A 78 3.91 -4.58 -4.86
CA VAL A 78 3.03 -4.79 -6.02
C VAL A 78 3.07 -3.61 -6.98
N LEU A 79 3.08 -2.38 -6.45
CA LEU A 79 3.08 -1.14 -7.25
C LEU A 79 4.47 -0.82 -7.81
N ALA A 80 5.53 -1.12 -7.07
CA ALA A 80 6.91 -0.91 -7.50
C ALA A 80 7.41 -1.98 -8.48
N ASN A 81 6.79 -3.16 -8.50
CA ASN A 81 7.27 -4.27 -9.33
C ASN A 81 7.44 -3.93 -10.82
N PRO A 82 6.55 -3.17 -11.49
CA PRO A 82 6.77 -2.74 -12.87
C PRO A 82 8.01 -1.86 -13.06
N GLU A 83 8.34 -0.99 -12.08
CA GLU A 83 9.56 -0.17 -12.09
C GLU A 83 10.81 -1.04 -11.86
N ILE A 84 10.75 -1.94 -10.88
CA ILE A 84 11.83 -2.89 -10.56
C ILE A 84 12.14 -3.77 -11.78
N ALA A 85 11.09 -4.22 -12.49
CA ALA A 85 11.21 -4.99 -13.71
C ALA A 85 11.57 -4.14 -14.95
N GLN A 86 11.81 -2.85 -14.79
CA GLN A 86 12.17 -1.91 -15.86
C GLN A 86 11.16 -1.90 -17.03
N LEU A 87 9.88 -2.05 -16.72
CA LEU A 87 8.83 -2.00 -17.74
C LEU A 87 8.65 -0.57 -18.27
N PRO A 88 8.14 -0.41 -19.51
CA PRO A 88 7.89 0.90 -20.07
C PRO A 88 6.99 1.79 -19.21
N ASN A 89 7.25 3.09 -19.17
CA ASN A 89 6.53 4.05 -18.31
C ASN A 89 5.01 4.02 -18.44
N TRP A 90 4.48 3.70 -19.64
CA TRP A 90 3.03 3.58 -19.82
C TRP A 90 2.43 2.38 -19.06
N VAL A 91 3.19 1.30 -18.88
CA VAL A 91 2.77 0.13 -18.07
C VAL A 91 2.74 0.52 -16.59
N ILE A 92 3.79 1.21 -16.12
CA ILE A 92 3.89 1.72 -14.74
C ILE A 92 2.70 2.63 -14.44
N ALA A 93 2.40 3.58 -15.34
CA ALA A 93 1.26 4.48 -15.22
C ALA A 93 -0.08 3.74 -15.20
N LEU A 94 -0.24 2.70 -16.03
CA LEU A 94 -1.46 1.89 -16.09
C LEU A 94 -1.67 1.11 -14.78
N VAL A 95 -0.61 0.52 -14.22
CA VAL A 95 -0.66 -0.22 -12.94
C VAL A 95 -1.00 0.72 -11.80
N ALA A 96 -0.37 1.90 -11.74
CA ALA A 96 -0.67 2.91 -10.73
C ALA A 96 -2.12 3.42 -10.82
N ALA A 97 -2.61 3.71 -12.02
CA ALA A 97 -3.99 4.12 -12.26
C ALA A 97 -4.98 3.01 -11.90
N GLY A 98 -4.66 1.75 -12.23
CA GLY A 98 -5.46 0.58 -11.87
C GLY A 98 -5.55 0.37 -10.37
N GLY A 99 -4.42 0.49 -9.66
CA GLY A 99 -4.37 0.41 -8.21
C GLY A 99 -5.21 1.50 -7.53
N LEU A 100 -5.08 2.74 -8.00
CA LEU A 100 -5.89 3.87 -7.50
C LEU A 100 -7.38 3.67 -7.77
N ALA A 101 -7.74 3.23 -8.97
CA ALA A 101 -9.14 2.95 -9.33
C ALA A 101 -9.74 1.84 -8.47
N ALA A 102 -9.00 0.76 -8.21
CA ALA A 102 -9.42 -0.33 -7.34
C ALA A 102 -9.63 0.14 -5.90
N ALA A 103 -8.70 0.92 -5.35
CA ALA A 103 -8.80 1.49 -4.01
C ALA A 103 -10.04 2.40 -3.86
N LEU A 104 -10.24 3.33 -4.81
CA LEU A 104 -11.38 4.25 -4.81
C LEU A 104 -12.71 3.52 -4.96
N SER A 105 -12.79 2.49 -5.81
CA SER A 105 -13.98 1.65 -5.99
C SER A 105 -14.36 0.93 -4.70
N THR A 106 -13.38 0.32 -4.02
CA THR A 106 -13.59 -0.37 -2.74
C THR A 106 -14.01 0.61 -1.65
N ALA A 107 -13.32 1.75 -1.54
CA ALA A 107 -13.65 2.79 -0.58
C ALA A 107 -15.08 3.32 -0.76
N ALA A 108 -15.52 3.57 -2.00
CA ALA A 108 -16.88 4.02 -2.30
C ALA A 108 -17.94 3.00 -1.85
N GLY A 109 -17.70 1.70 -2.11
CA GLY A 109 -18.60 0.62 -1.67
C GLY A 109 -18.69 0.52 -0.15
N LEU A 110 -17.55 0.59 0.55
CA LEU A 110 -17.51 0.55 2.02
C LEU A 110 -18.18 1.77 2.66
N LEU A 111 -17.96 2.96 2.11
CA LEU A 111 -18.59 4.19 2.59
C LEU A 111 -20.12 4.14 2.44
N LEU A 112 -20.61 3.59 1.33
CA LEU A 112 -22.04 3.38 1.12
C LEU A 112 -22.61 2.39 2.14
N ALA A 113 -21.92 1.28 2.39
CA ALA A 113 -22.35 0.28 3.38
C ALA A 113 -22.39 0.85 4.80
N ILE A 114 -21.33 1.56 5.23
CA ILE A 114 -21.26 2.22 6.55
C ILE A 114 -22.39 3.26 6.68
N SER A 115 -22.56 4.09 5.66
CA SER A 115 -23.59 5.12 5.64
C SER A 115 -24.99 4.54 5.77
N SER A 116 -25.28 3.46 5.04
CA SER A 116 -26.56 2.74 5.09
C SER A 116 -26.79 2.08 6.45
N ALA A 117 -25.79 1.39 6.98
CA ALA A 117 -25.89 0.75 8.30
C ALA A 117 -26.19 1.76 9.41
N ILE A 118 -25.58 2.93 9.39
CA ILE A 118 -25.82 3.96 10.41
C ILE A 118 -27.17 4.63 10.20
N SER A 119 -27.54 5.05 9.00
CA SER A 119 -28.74 5.84 8.76
C SER A 119 -30.00 5.00 8.72
N HIS A 120 -29.97 3.87 8.05
CA HIS A 120 -31.14 3.00 7.90
C HIS A 120 -31.24 2.00 9.04
N ASP A 121 -30.21 1.17 9.28
CA ASP A 121 -30.35 0.06 10.23
C ASP A 121 -30.32 0.55 11.68
N LEU A 122 -29.41 1.46 12.02
CA LEU A 122 -29.29 1.92 13.38
C LEU A 122 -30.32 3.04 13.68
N LEU A 123 -30.31 4.11 12.88
CA LEU A 123 -31.14 5.29 13.19
C LEU A 123 -32.61 5.04 12.90
N LYS A 124 -33.00 4.62 11.70
CA LYS A 124 -34.38 4.44 11.31
C LYS A 124 -35.02 3.18 11.90
N SER A 125 -34.33 2.04 11.83
CA SER A 125 -34.92 0.78 12.28
C SER A 125 -34.91 0.64 13.80
N THR A 126 -33.92 1.21 14.51
CA THR A 126 -33.73 0.99 15.94
C THR A 126 -34.15 2.20 16.77
N TYR A 127 -33.65 3.39 16.48
CA TYR A 127 -33.84 4.55 17.38
C TYR A 127 -34.97 5.49 16.99
N MET A 128 -35.21 5.71 15.71
CA MET A 128 -36.21 6.69 15.22
C MET A 128 -36.99 6.15 14.02
N PRO A 129 -37.96 5.19 14.23
CA PRO A 129 -38.73 4.59 13.13
C PRO A 129 -39.56 5.59 12.32
N SER A 130 -39.89 6.74 12.91
CA SER A 130 -40.66 7.81 12.26
C SER A 130 -39.82 8.91 11.63
N ILE A 131 -38.48 8.71 11.51
CA ILE A 131 -37.59 9.71 10.92
C ILE A 131 -38.01 10.02 9.47
N SER A 132 -38.02 11.29 9.08
CA SER A 132 -38.31 11.68 7.71
C SER A 132 -37.17 11.29 6.76
N GLU A 133 -37.52 10.98 5.50
CA GLU A 133 -36.51 10.64 4.45
C GLU A 133 -35.39 11.70 4.30
N LYS A 134 -35.75 13.00 4.45
CA LYS A 134 -34.79 14.10 4.41
C LYS A 134 -33.81 14.05 5.59
N ALA A 135 -34.27 13.68 6.77
CA ALA A 135 -33.42 13.57 7.95
C ALA A 135 -32.54 12.31 7.88
N GLU A 136 -33.08 11.20 7.41
CA GLU A 136 -32.34 9.96 7.14
C GLU A 136 -31.20 10.21 6.14
N LEU A 137 -31.47 10.93 5.03
CA LEU A 137 -30.46 11.29 4.05
C LEU A 137 -29.38 12.23 4.61
N ARG A 138 -29.75 13.17 5.49
CA ARG A 138 -28.76 14.01 6.18
C ARG A 138 -27.87 13.19 7.12
N ALA A 139 -28.45 12.29 7.89
CA ALA A 139 -27.72 11.41 8.78
C ALA A 139 -26.73 10.52 8.00
N SER A 140 -27.16 9.97 6.87
CA SER A 140 -26.33 9.20 5.95
C SER A 140 -25.11 9.99 5.46
N ARG A 141 -25.32 11.24 5.03
CA ARG A 141 -24.24 12.13 4.57
C ARG A 141 -23.25 12.48 5.68
N ILE A 142 -23.77 12.74 6.90
CA ILE A 142 -22.92 13.03 8.07
C ILE A 142 -22.10 11.80 8.45
N ALA A 143 -22.71 10.62 8.47
CA ALA A 143 -22.01 9.37 8.75
C ALA A 143 -20.90 9.10 7.71
N MET A 144 -21.19 9.32 6.43
CA MET A 144 -20.19 9.20 5.35
C MET A 144 -19.04 10.19 5.52
N ALA A 145 -19.35 11.45 5.81
CA ALA A 145 -18.33 12.48 6.03
C ALA A 145 -17.42 12.15 7.24
N ALA A 146 -18.01 11.66 8.33
CA ALA A 146 -17.25 11.21 9.51
C ALA A 146 -16.35 10.01 9.19
N ALA A 147 -16.88 9.02 8.44
CA ALA A 147 -16.12 7.84 8.03
C ALA A 147 -14.93 8.21 7.11
N VAL A 148 -15.15 9.10 6.13
CA VAL A 148 -14.07 9.60 5.25
C VAL A 148 -13.01 10.35 6.04
N SER A 149 -13.42 11.20 6.97
CA SER A 149 -12.47 11.96 7.82
C SER A 149 -11.63 11.03 8.70
N GLY A 150 -12.27 10.02 9.31
CA GLY A 150 -11.58 9.00 10.11
C GLY A 150 -10.61 8.16 9.27
N ALA A 151 -11.05 7.70 8.09
CA ALA A 151 -10.21 6.95 7.17
C ALA A 151 -9.02 7.80 6.67
N GLY A 152 -9.26 9.08 6.35
CA GLY A 152 -8.20 10.01 5.95
C GLY A 152 -7.17 10.22 7.06
N TYR A 153 -7.61 10.38 8.30
CA TYR A 153 -6.70 10.49 9.45
C TYR A 153 -5.84 9.23 9.63
N LEU A 154 -6.44 8.03 9.53
CA LEU A 154 -5.71 6.77 9.60
C LEU A 154 -4.76 6.58 8.41
N GLY A 155 -5.14 7.06 7.22
CA GLY A 155 -4.27 7.04 6.04
C GLY A 155 -3.04 7.94 6.18
N LEU A 156 -3.16 9.08 6.89
CA LEU A 156 -2.02 9.96 7.19
C LEU A 156 -1.15 9.44 8.33
N ASN A 157 -1.71 8.63 9.22
CA ASN A 157 -1.03 8.07 10.40
C ASN A 157 -1.28 6.55 10.44
N PRO A 158 -0.70 5.78 9.53
CA PRO A 158 -0.94 4.35 9.45
C PRO A 158 -0.40 3.64 10.70
N PRO A 159 -1.20 2.82 11.39
CA PRO A 159 -0.77 2.07 12.57
C PRO A 159 0.20 0.92 12.25
N GLY A 160 0.46 0.65 10.99
CA GLY A 160 1.32 -0.41 10.48
C GLY A 160 1.06 -0.67 9.00
N PHE A 161 1.61 -1.77 8.46
CA PHE A 161 1.31 -2.17 7.09
C PHE A 161 -0.15 -2.64 6.96
N ALA A 162 -0.77 -2.37 5.79
CA ALA A 162 -2.21 -2.52 5.60
C ALA A 162 -2.74 -3.93 5.90
N ALA A 163 -2.06 -4.98 5.45
CA ALA A 163 -2.48 -6.35 5.71
C ALA A 163 -2.41 -6.74 7.20
N GLY A 164 -1.43 -6.22 7.95
CA GLY A 164 -1.32 -6.44 9.39
C GLY A 164 -2.43 -5.74 10.17
N THR A 165 -2.82 -4.54 9.75
CA THR A 165 -3.91 -3.77 10.38
C THR A 165 -5.28 -4.44 10.20
N VAL A 166 -5.50 -5.13 9.08
CA VAL A 166 -6.76 -5.84 8.79
C VAL A 166 -6.81 -7.21 9.46
N ALA A 167 -5.65 -7.81 9.79
CA ALA A 167 -5.57 -9.14 10.40
C ALA A 167 -5.77 -9.15 11.94
N LEU A 168 -5.87 -7.98 12.57
CA LEU A 168 -6.17 -7.79 13.99
C LEU A 168 -7.66 -7.69 14.27
#